data_9c10f7a7ab84809b49728dc2438336e0
#
_entry.id   9c10f7a7ab84809b49728dc2438336e0
#
_cell.length_a   1.000
_cell.length_b   1.000
_cell.length_c   1.000
_cell.angle_alpha   90.00
_cell.angle_beta   90.00
_cell.angle_gamma   90.00
#
_symmetry.space_group_name_H-M   'P 1'
#
loop_
_entity.id
_entity.type
_entity.pdbx_description
1 polymer ?
#
loop_
_entity_poly.entity_id
_entity_poly.type
_entity_poly.pdbx_seq_one_letter_code
_entity_poly.pdbx_strand_id
1 'polypeptide(L)'
;GERYLSSLGLKSRLETKEALHSVSLEQGAAYLKETYDLKQTIPEIIKDVLKIVADFYKYEAVLKPGVKETLEWLEEQGIKMAVATSGNKALTEAALERNGVADHFGKIFTCTEIGLGKDEPDIYLAAAEFLGSKPQETIVWEDALHAAQTAKTAGFVVLGVYDESGKDAVPEMKEICEEYFDRMDAWLAGHK
;
A
#
# COMPACT_ATOMS: atom_id res chain seq x y z
N GLY A 1 -15.05 3.95 -1.64
CA GLY A 1 -16.30 4.73 -1.49
C GLY A 1 -16.63 5.54 -2.73
N GLU A 2 -15.77 6.48 -3.13
CA GLU A 2 -16.05 7.40 -4.26
C GLU A 2 -16.33 6.69 -5.59
N ARG A 3 -15.49 5.70 -5.96
CA ARG A 3 -15.70 4.91 -7.19
C ARG A 3 -17.01 4.12 -7.16
N TYR A 4 -17.38 3.59 -6.00
CA TYR A 4 -18.65 2.89 -5.84
C TYR A 4 -19.84 3.85 -6.02
N LEU A 5 -19.82 5.02 -5.39
CA LEU A 5 -20.85 6.03 -5.58
C LEU A 5 -20.94 6.50 -7.04
N SER A 6 -19.80 6.73 -7.69
CA SER A 6 -19.73 7.09 -9.10
C SER A 6 -20.34 6.01 -10.01
N SER A 7 -20.16 4.73 -9.70
CA SER A 7 -20.76 3.61 -10.45
C SER A 7 -22.29 3.58 -10.34
N LEU A 8 -22.85 4.19 -9.29
CA LEU A 8 -24.29 4.38 -9.09
C LEU A 8 -24.79 5.72 -9.63
N GLY A 9 -23.93 6.52 -10.28
CA GLY A 9 -24.27 7.86 -10.76
C GLY A 9 -24.40 8.90 -9.65
N LEU A 10 -23.90 8.61 -8.45
CA LEU A 10 -23.96 9.50 -7.29
C LEU A 10 -22.65 10.27 -7.12
N LYS A 11 -22.75 11.53 -6.65
CA LYS A 11 -21.60 12.36 -6.33
C LYS A 11 -21.21 12.17 -4.88
N SER A 12 -19.92 11.88 -4.63
CA SER A 12 -19.40 11.81 -3.28
C SER A 12 -19.48 13.18 -2.58
N ARG A 13 -19.88 13.20 -1.31
CA ARG A 13 -19.82 14.38 -0.45
C ARG A 13 -18.41 14.56 0.06
N LEU A 14 -18.04 15.80 0.43
CA LEU A 14 -16.69 16.11 0.92
C LEU A 14 -16.28 15.28 2.14
N GLU A 15 -17.21 15.11 3.08
CA GLU A 15 -17.01 14.36 4.32
C GLU A 15 -16.90 12.83 4.13
N THR A 16 -17.30 12.30 2.97
CA THR A 16 -17.33 10.84 2.74
C THR A 16 -15.94 10.21 2.80
N LYS A 17 -14.93 10.88 2.28
CA LYS A 17 -13.55 10.37 2.29
C LYS A 17 -13.06 10.20 3.73
N GLU A 18 -13.25 11.21 4.56
CA GLU A 18 -12.84 11.20 5.96
C GLU A 18 -13.64 10.16 6.77
N ALA A 19 -14.96 10.10 6.58
CA ALA A 19 -15.82 9.12 7.26
C ALA A 19 -15.47 7.66 6.94
N LEU A 20 -14.85 7.39 5.80
CA LEU A 20 -14.46 6.04 5.37
C LEU A 20 -12.99 5.70 5.67
N HIS A 21 -12.20 6.64 6.19
CA HIS A 21 -10.75 6.47 6.28
C HIS A 21 -10.30 5.38 7.26
N SER A 22 -10.98 5.23 8.40
CA SER A 22 -10.54 4.36 9.50
C SER A 22 -11.64 3.45 10.04
N VAL A 23 -12.55 3.01 9.18
CA VAL A 23 -13.70 2.19 9.56
C VAL A 23 -13.63 0.80 8.90
N SER A 24 -14.31 -0.19 9.49
CA SER A 24 -14.44 -1.51 8.87
C SER A 24 -15.28 -1.44 7.58
N LEU A 25 -15.19 -2.49 6.74
CA LEU A 25 -16.02 -2.57 5.53
C LEU A 25 -17.51 -2.50 5.84
N GLU A 26 -17.95 -3.14 6.94
CA GLU A 26 -19.32 -3.12 7.41
C GLU A 26 -19.77 -1.73 7.83
N GLN A 27 -18.94 -1.04 8.61
CA GLN A 27 -19.21 0.34 9.06
C GLN A 27 -19.23 1.31 7.88
N GLY A 28 -18.28 1.16 6.94
CA GLY A 28 -18.24 1.97 5.72
C GLY A 28 -19.45 1.74 4.82
N ALA A 29 -19.88 0.47 4.65
CA ALA A 29 -21.09 0.14 3.88
C ALA A 29 -22.36 0.66 4.56
N ALA A 30 -22.47 0.59 5.89
CA ALA A 30 -23.57 1.15 6.65
C ALA A 30 -23.64 2.68 6.47
N TYR A 31 -22.50 3.38 6.64
CA TYR A 31 -22.41 4.82 6.39
C TYR A 31 -22.87 5.20 4.96
N LEU A 32 -22.35 4.49 3.94
CA LEU A 32 -22.76 4.74 2.55
C LEU A 32 -24.26 4.53 2.35
N LYS A 33 -24.81 3.45 2.91
CA LYS A 33 -26.24 3.13 2.83
C LYS A 33 -27.10 4.25 3.41
N GLU A 34 -26.79 4.70 4.59
CA GLU A 34 -27.56 5.73 5.32
C GLU A 34 -27.39 7.10 4.66
N THR A 35 -26.12 7.51 4.37
CA THR A 35 -25.81 8.85 3.86
C THR A 35 -26.36 9.09 2.46
N TYR A 36 -26.44 8.05 1.61
CA TYR A 36 -26.87 8.14 0.21
C TYR A 36 -28.20 7.45 -0.06
N ASP A 37 -28.95 7.03 0.95
CA ASP A 37 -30.24 6.31 0.86
C ASP A 37 -30.20 5.14 -0.14
N LEU A 38 -29.13 4.31 -0.04
CA LEU A 38 -28.95 3.19 -0.95
C LEU A 38 -29.95 2.07 -0.67
N LYS A 39 -30.51 1.48 -1.73
CA LYS A 39 -31.49 0.40 -1.61
C LYS A 39 -30.85 -0.96 -1.34
N GLN A 40 -29.59 -1.12 -1.70
CA GLN A 40 -28.81 -2.34 -1.48
C GLN A 40 -28.66 -2.65 0.00
N THR A 41 -28.51 -3.93 0.32
CA THR A 41 -28.15 -4.40 1.66
C THR A 41 -26.66 -4.14 1.91
N ILE A 42 -26.25 -4.09 3.18
CA ILE A 42 -24.83 -3.93 3.56
C ILE A 42 -23.93 -5.00 2.88
N PRO A 43 -24.27 -6.30 2.88
CA PRO A 43 -23.49 -7.30 2.16
C PRO A 43 -23.36 -7.06 0.66
N GLU A 44 -24.42 -6.58 0.00
CA GLU A 44 -24.36 -6.23 -1.43
C GLU A 44 -23.43 -5.05 -1.69
N ILE A 45 -23.50 -4.01 -0.87
CA ILE A 45 -22.59 -2.85 -0.95
C ILE A 45 -21.13 -3.30 -0.80
N ILE A 46 -20.84 -4.13 0.22
CA ILE A 46 -19.50 -4.69 0.46
C ILE A 46 -19.02 -5.48 -0.77
N LYS A 47 -19.85 -6.36 -1.31
CA LYS A 47 -19.53 -7.16 -2.50
C LYS A 47 -19.18 -6.28 -3.69
N ASP A 48 -19.98 -5.25 -3.95
CA ASP A 48 -19.78 -4.34 -5.09
C ASP A 48 -18.51 -3.49 -4.90
N VAL A 49 -18.25 -2.99 -3.68
CA VAL A 49 -17.01 -2.27 -3.34
C VAL A 49 -15.79 -3.17 -3.55
N LEU A 50 -15.81 -4.40 -3.05
CA LEU A 50 -14.70 -5.35 -3.22
C LEU A 50 -14.47 -5.69 -4.69
N LYS A 51 -15.55 -5.81 -5.50
CA LYS A 51 -15.41 -6.00 -6.94
C LYS A 51 -14.71 -4.82 -7.61
N ILE A 52 -15.10 -3.59 -7.29
CA ILE A 52 -14.45 -2.38 -7.83
C ILE A 52 -12.97 -2.33 -7.45
N VAL A 53 -12.62 -2.67 -6.21
CA VAL A 53 -11.22 -2.77 -5.78
C VAL A 53 -10.47 -3.83 -6.59
N ALA A 54 -11.06 -5.02 -6.77
CA ALA A 54 -10.45 -6.09 -7.56
C ALA A 54 -10.24 -5.68 -9.03
N ASP A 55 -11.23 -5.04 -9.64
CA ASP A 55 -11.16 -4.55 -11.02
C ASP A 55 -10.08 -3.47 -11.17
N PHE A 56 -9.95 -2.57 -10.19
CA PHE A 56 -8.88 -1.57 -10.16
C PHE A 56 -7.48 -2.21 -10.16
N TYR A 57 -7.22 -3.17 -9.26
CA TYR A 57 -5.94 -3.85 -9.19
C TYR A 57 -5.62 -4.62 -10.49
N LYS A 58 -6.63 -5.30 -11.05
CA LYS A 58 -6.47 -6.12 -12.25
C LYS A 58 -6.25 -5.30 -13.52
N TYR A 59 -6.87 -4.12 -13.64
CA TYR A 59 -6.97 -3.44 -14.92
C TYR A 59 -6.41 -2.02 -14.94
N GLU A 60 -6.32 -1.34 -13.79
CA GLU A 60 -6.03 0.09 -13.76
C GLU A 60 -4.80 0.47 -12.95
N ALA A 61 -4.51 -0.21 -11.81
CA ALA A 61 -3.42 0.17 -10.91
C ALA A 61 -2.07 0.22 -11.65
N VAL A 62 -1.43 1.38 -11.68
CA VAL A 62 -0.14 1.60 -12.33
C VAL A 62 0.95 1.78 -11.27
N LEU A 63 2.20 1.57 -11.66
CA LEU A 63 3.36 1.86 -10.81
C LEU A 63 3.50 3.36 -10.57
N LYS A 64 3.98 3.73 -9.39
CA LYS A 64 4.45 5.09 -9.17
C LYS A 64 5.65 5.39 -10.08
N PRO A 65 5.87 6.67 -10.47
CA PRO A 65 6.99 7.03 -11.35
C PRO A 65 8.34 6.59 -10.80
N GLY A 66 9.15 5.97 -11.66
CA GLY A 66 10.49 5.49 -11.34
C GLY A 66 10.57 4.14 -10.65
N VAL A 67 9.43 3.50 -10.31
CA VAL A 67 9.43 2.19 -9.62
C VAL A 67 10.12 1.13 -10.48
N LYS A 68 9.74 1.00 -11.74
CA LYS A 68 10.27 -0.05 -12.62
C LYS A 68 11.79 0.08 -12.76
N GLU A 69 12.27 1.25 -13.09
CA GLU A 69 13.70 1.55 -13.28
C GLU A 69 14.51 1.34 -11.99
N THR A 70 13.89 1.61 -10.84
CA THR A 70 14.52 1.36 -9.53
C THR A 70 14.61 -0.13 -9.24
N LEU A 71 13.56 -0.91 -9.50
CA LEU A 71 13.57 -2.36 -9.30
C LEU A 71 14.60 -3.05 -10.21
N GLU A 72 14.66 -2.66 -11.49
CA GLU A 72 15.64 -3.16 -12.45
C GLU A 72 17.08 -2.87 -11.97
N TRP A 73 17.35 -1.63 -11.52
CA TRP A 73 18.67 -1.27 -10.99
C TRP A 73 19.04 -2.03 -9.74
N LEU A 74 18.11 -2.19 -8.77
CA LEU A 74 18.35 -2.97 -7.55
C LEU A 74 18.65 -4.44 -7.85
N GLU A 75 17.96 -5.03 -8.81
CA GLU A 75 18.23 -6.39 -9.27
C GLU A 75 19.61 -6.52 -9.91
N GLU A 76 20.03 -5.56 -10.76
CA GLU A 76 21.38 -5.48 -11.34
C GLU A 76 22.48 -5.39 -10.27
N GLN A 77 22.20 -4.76 -9.12
CA GLN A 77 23.09 -4.71 -7.95
C GLN A 77 23.06 -6.02 -7.12
N GLY A 78 22.23 -7.00 -7.50
CA GLY A 78 22.07 -8.26 -6.76
C GLY A 78 21.29 -8.11 -5.45
N ILE A 79 20.53 -7.03 -5.28
CA ILE A 79 19.71 -6.78 -4.09
C ILE A 79 18.42 -7.59 -4.18
N LYS A 80 18.19 -8.43 -3.18
CA LYS A 80 16.98 -9.22 -3.07
C LYS A 80 15.81 -8.37 -2.57
N MET A 81 14.64 -8.60 -3.14
CA MET A 81 13.45 -7.82 -2.84
C MET A 81 12.25 -8.70 -2.46
N ALA A 82 11.40 -8.20 -1.58
CA ALA A 82 10.14 -8.81 -1.19
C ALA A 82 9.06 -7.72 -1.02
N VAL A 83 7.81 -8.11 -1.15
CA VAL A 83 6.66 -7.22 -0.90
C VAL A 83 6.09 -7.53 0.47
N ALA A 84 5.82 -6.48 1.27
CA ALA A 84 5.07 -6.54 2.52
C ALA A 84 3.81 -5.65 2.39
N THR A 85 2.62 -6.26 2.39
CA THR A 85 1.37 -5.54 2.11
C THR A 85 0.24 -5.89 3.07
N SER A 86 -0.61 -4.93 3.39
CA SER A 86 -1.91 -5.16 4.03
C SER A 86 -2.99 -5.56 3.02
N GLY A 87 -2.71 -5.47 1.72
CA GLY A 87 -3.62 -5.81 0.65
C GLY A 87 -3.84 -7.30 0.45
N ASN A 88 -4.80 -7.63 -0.42
CA ASN A 88 -5.06 -9.00 -0.82
C ASN A 88 -3.95 -9.53 -1.73
N LYS A 89 -3.38 -10.70 -1.41
CA LYS A 89 -2.26 -11.31 -2.14
C LYS A 89 -2.52 -11.46 -3.64
N ALA A 90 -3.63 -12.10 -4.00
CA ALA A 90 -3.95 -12.36 -5.41
C ALA A 90 -4.16 -11.07 -6.22
N LEU A 91 -4.69 -10.01 -5.61
CA LEU A 91 -4.82 -8.70 -6.27
C LEU A 91 -3.47 -8.02 -6.41
N THR A 92 -2.60 -8.11 -5.41
CA THR A 92 -1.23 -7.57 -5.47
C THR A 92 -0.43 -8.29 -6.56
N GLU A 93 -0.46 -9.62 -6.59
CA GLU A 93 0.18 -10.44 -7.65
C GLU A 93 -0.30 -10.02 -9.04
N ALA A 94 -1.61 -9.96 -9.26
CA ALA A 94 -2.18 -9.56 -10.55
C ALA A 94 -1.76 -8.15 -11.00
N ALA A 95 -1.63 -7.21 -10.07
CA ALA A 95 -1.16 -5.85 -10.37
C ALA A 95 0.34 -5.83 -10.72
N LEU A 96 1.17 -6.56 -9.98
CA LEU A 96 2.62 -6.66 -10.25
C LEU A 96 2.90 -7.36 -11.59
N GLU A 97 2.21 -8.47 -11.86
CA GLU A 97 2.30 -9.19 -13.15
C GLU A 97 1.92 -8.30 -14.33
N ARG A 98 0.76 -7.63 -14.24
CA ARG A 98 0.29 -6.73 -15.30
C ARG A 98 1.25 -5.58 -15.56
N ASN A 99 1.92 -5.07 -14.54
CA ASN A 99 2.93 -4.02 -14.67
C ASN A 99 4.32 -4.56 -15.06
N GLY A 100 4.49 -5.88 -15.17
CA GLY A 100 5.74 -6.51 -15.59
C GLY A 100 6.88 -6.37 -14.57
N VAL A 101 6.55 -6.40 -13.27
CA VAL A 101 7.52 -6.25 -12.17
C VAL A 101 7.43 -7.36 -11.12
N ALA A 102 6.58 -8.36 -11.33
CA ALA A 102 6.40 -9.45 -10.36
C ALA A 102 7.69 -10.24 -10.12
N ASP A 103 8.46 -10.50 -11.15
CA ASP A 103 9.67 -11.34 -11.13
C ASP A 103 10.83 -10.73 -10.33
N HIS A 104 10.80 -9.41 -10.03
CA HIS A 104 11.78 -8.77 -9.16
C HIS A 104 11.64 -9.16 -7.69
N PHE A 105 10.48 -9.70 -7.30
CA PHE A 105 10.19 -10.02 -5.90
C PHE A 105 10.22 -11.52 -5.64
N GLY A 106 11.09 -11.95 -4.72
CA GLY A 106 11.17 -13.37 -4.34
C GLY A 106 9.92 -13.87 -3.60
N LYS A 107 9.18 -12.99 -2.90
CA LYS A 107 7.97 -13.34 -2.15
C LYS A 107 7.10 -12.13 -1.85
N ILE A 108 5.79 -12.38 -1.73
CA ILE A 108 4.79 -11.42 -1.22
C ILE A 108 4.32 -11.92 0.15
N PHE A 109 4.49 -11.08 1.15
CA PHE A 109 3.96 -11.25 2.50
C PHE A 109 2.72 -10.38 2.66
N THR A 110 1.68 -10.92 3.29
CA THR A 110 0.47 -10.17 3.59
C THR A 110 0.18 -10.15 5.08
N CYS A 111 -0.41 -9.07 5.57
CA CYS A 111 -0.88 -8.98 6.96
C CYS A 111 -1.86 -10.12 7.30
N THR A 112 -2.67 -10.57 6.34
CA THR A 112 -3.59 -11.70 6.51
C THR A 112 -2.84 -13.02 6.77
N GLU A 113 -1.73 -13.28 6.07
CA GLU A 113 -0.91 -14.49 6.28
C GLU A 113 -0.14 -14.44 7.60
N ILE A 114 0.31 -13.27 8.01
CA ILE A 114 1.01 -13.05 9.28
C ILE A 114 0.04 -13.08 10.47
N GLY A 115 -1.21 -12.63 10.27
CA GLY A 115 -2.23 -12.51 11.32
C GLY A 115 -2.18 -11.20 12.11
N LEU A 116 -1.30 -10.27 11.74
CA LEU A 116 -1.09 -8.97 12.38
C LEU A 116 -1.04 -7.85 11.32
N GLY A 117 -1.42 -6.63 11.70
CA GLY A 117 -1.32 -5.44 10.86
C GLY A 117 0.10 -4.86 10.81
N LYS A 118 0.27 -3.79 10.01
CA LYS A 118 1.55 -3.04 9.95
C LYS A 118 1.81 -2.15 11.18
N ASP A 119 0.91 -2.16 12.15
CA ASP A 119 1.15 -1.59 13.49
C ASP A 119 2.11 -2.47 14.31
N GLU A 120 2.30 -3.74 13.90
CA GLU A 120 3.26 -4.69 14.46
C GLU A 120 4.37 -4.99 13.44
N PRO A 121 5.62 -5.25 13.89
CA PRO A 121 6.77 -5.38 12.99
C PRO A 121 6.87 -6.73 12.28
N ASP A 122 6.02 -7.69 12.60
CA ASP A 122 6.15 -9.10 12.22
C ASP A 122 6.23 -9.30 10.70
N ILE A 123 5.50 -8.53 9.91
CA ILE A 123 5.54 -8.64 8.46
C ILE A 123 6.91 -8.23 7.90
N TYR A 124 7.53 -7.19 8.46
CA TYR A 124 8.85 -6.73 8.05
C TYR A 124 9.94 -7.69 8.51
N LEU A 125 9.83 -8.22 9.74
CA LEU A 125 10.75 -9.23 10.26
C LEU A 125 10.72 -10.51 9.44
N ALA A 126 9.52 -11.00 9.08
CA ALA A 126 9.35 -12.16 8.20
C ALA A 126 9.93 -11.93 6.80
N ALA A 127 9.81 -10.72 6.25
CA ALA A 127 10.40 -10.36 4.98
C ALA A 127 11.94 -10.33 5.06
N ALA A 128 12.51 -9.70 6.09
CA ALA A 128 13.96 -9.66 6.31
C ALA A 128 14.56 -11.06 6.50
N GLU A 129 13.91 -11.93 7.29
CA GLU A 129 14.31 -13.33 7.46
C GLU A 129 14.35 -14.08 6.12
N PHE A 130 13.29 -13.94 5.30
CA PHE A 130 13.25 -14.53 3.97
C PHE A 130 14.38 -14.02 3.05
N LEU A 131 14.70 -12.73 3.09
CA LEU A 131 15.78 -12.13 2.33
C LEU A 131 17.17 -12.55 2.83
N GLY A 132 17.25 -13.08 4.06
CA GLY A 132 18.49 -13.48 4.71
C GLY A 132 19.28 -12.29 5.27
N SER A 133 18.61 -11.21 5.63
CA SER A 133 19.18 -9.97 6.16
C SER A 133 18.65 -9.66 7.56
N LYS A 134 19.36 -8.77 8.28
CA LYS A 134 18.91 -8.23 9.57
C LYS A 134 18.11 -6.94 9.35
N PRO A 135 17.29 -6.50 10.30
CA PRO A 135 16.58 -5.24 10.19
C PRO A 135 17.48 -4.06 9.79
N GLN A 136 18.64 -3.92 10.41
CA GLN A 136 19.60 -2.82 10.16
C GLN A 136 20.26 -2.88 8.77
N GLU A 137 20.16 -4.01 8.09
CA GLU A 137 20.70 -4.28 6.74
C GLU A 137 19.57 -4.29 5.68
N THR A 138 18.32 -4.05 6.10
CA THR A 138 17.12 -4.11 5.25
C THR A 138 16.50 -2.73 5.11
N ILE A 139 16.29 -2.31 3.88
CA ILE A 139 15.56 -1.08 3.57
C ILE A 139 14.07 -1.39 3.43
N VAL A 140 13.23 -0.65 4.14
CA VAL A 140 11.78 -0.65 4.00
C VAL A 140 11.34 0.63 3.31
N TRP A 141 10.66 0.50 2.17
CA TRP A 141 10.03 1.61 1.46
C TRP A 141 8.57 1.69 1.89
N GLU A 142 8.18 2.82 2.48
CA GLU A 142 6.82 3.04 2.99
C GLU A 142 6.27 4.40 2.63
N ASP A 143 4.93 4.47 2.52
CA ASP A 143 4.18 5.70 2.29
C ASP A 143 3.23 6.04 3.45
N ALA A 144 3.00 5.10 4.36
CA ALA A 144 2.12 5.26 5.51
C ALA A 144 2.91 5.51 6.80
N LEU A 145 2.61 6.60 7.49
CA LEU A 145 3.32 7.04 8.70
C LEU A 145 3.39 5.96 9.79
N HIS A 146 2.26 5.33 10.14
CA HIS A 146 2.23 4.29 11.17
C HIS A 146 3.13 3.09 10.82
N ALA A 147 3.12 2.67 9.56
CA ALA A 147 3.91 1.56 9.05
C ALA A 147 5.42 1.90 9.03
N ALA A 148 5.77 3.13 8.64
CA ALA A 148 7.13 3.64 8.71
C ALA A 148 7.65 3.72 10.15
N GLN A 149 6.83 4.20 11.09
CA GLN A 149 7.15 4.23 12.53
C GLN A 149 7.41 2.84 13.09
N THR A 150 6.57 1.86 12.74
CA THR A 150 6.73 0.46 13.15
C THR A 150 8.03 -0.13 12.64
N ALA A 151 8.32 0.01 11.35
CA ALA A 151 9.56 -0.48 10.74
C ALA A 151 10.80 0.20 11.37
N LYS A 152 10.76 1.51 11.56
CA LYS A 152 11.85 2.28 12.22
C LYS A 152 12.09 1.80 13.64
N THR A 153 11.03 1.61 14.43
CA THR A 153 11.12 1.14 15.82
C THR A 153 11.69 -0.28 15.90
N ALA A 154 11.43 -1.11 14.91
CA ALA A 154 12.00 -2.46 14.79
C ALA A 154 13.46 -2.48 14.27
N GLY A 155 14.04 -1.31 13.98
CA GLY A 155 15.45 -1.15 13.62
C GLY A 155 15.74 -1.25 12.12
N PHE A 156 14.73 -1.16 11.26
CA PHE A 156 14.91 -1.09 9.82
C PHE A 156 15.39 0.29 9.35
N VAL A 157 16.08 0.32 8.23
CA VAL A 157 16.33 1.55 7.46
C VAL A 157 15.06 1.88 6.70
N VAL A 158 14.46 3.04 6.93
CA VAL A 158 13.18 3.41 6.33
C VAL A 158 13.36 4.54 5.33
N LEU A 159 12.91 4.31 4.10
CA LEU A 159 12.83 5.33 3.05
C LEU A 159 11.35 5.64 2.79
N GLY A 160 10.99 6.92 2.92
CA GLY A 160 9.63 7.39 2.69
C GLY A 160 9.37 7.72 1.22
N VAL A 161 8.22 7.30 0.71
CA VAL A 161 7.76 7.62 -0.65
C VAL A 161 6.41 8.32 -0.58
N TYR A 162 6.27 9.43 -1.28
CA TYR A 162 5.02 10.19 -1.31
C TYR A 162 3.84 9.38 -1.83
N ASP A 163 2.72 9.49 -1.12
CA ASP A 163 1.41 9.11 -1.59
C ASP A 163 0.38 10.18 -1.24
N GLU A 164 -0.56 10.44 -2.14
CA GLU A 164 -1.62 11.45 -1.93
C GLU A 164 -2.51 11.10 -0.71
N SER A 165 -2.65 9.82 -0.39
CA SER A 165 -3.42 9.38 0.79
C SER A 165 -2.76 9.75 2.12
N GLY A 166 -1.42 9.86 2.13
CA GLY A 166 -0.59 10.21 3.30
C GLY A 166 -0.07 11.64 3.32
N LYS A 167 -0.57 12.53 2.45
CA LYS A 167 -0.03 13.89 2.27
C LYS A 167 0.04 14.73 3.54
N ASP A 168 -0.91 14.56 4.45
CA ASP A 168 -0.98 15.33 5.69
C ASP A 168 0.08 14.89 6.71
N ALA A 169 0.65 13.69 6.55
CA ALA A 169 1.72 13.13 7.39
C ALA A 169 3.12 13.30 6.79
N VAL A 170 3.26 14.02 5.67
CA VAL A 170 4.57 14.23 5.01
C VAL A 170 5.62 14.88 5.93
N PRO A 171 5.28 15.88 6.79
CA PRO A 171 6.26 16.45 7.70
C PRO A 171 6.84 15.39 8.65
N GLU A 172 5.99 14.59 9.28
CA GLU A 172 6.38 13.52 10.22
C GLU A 172 7.16 12.41 9.50
N MET A 173 6.74 12.04 8.29
CA MET A 173 7.47 11.07 7.46
C MET A 173 8.91 11.52 7.19
N LYS A 174 9.12 12.81 6.88
CA LYS A 174 10.45 13.38 6.67
C LYS A 174 11.32 13.41 7.92
N GLU A 175 10.72 13.43 9.11
CA GLU A 175 11.45 13.38 10.38
C GLU A 175 11.90 11.97 10.74
N ILE A 176 11.10 10.95 10.41
CA ILE A 176 11.38 9.56 10.83
C ILE A 176 12.16 8.75 9.80
N CYS A 177 12.00 9.03 8.50
CA CYS A 177 12.71 8.32 7.44
C CYS A 177 14.15 8.83 7.28
N GLU A 178 15.07 7.95 6.89
CA GLU A 178 16.44 8.35 6.52
C GLU A 178 16.43 9.28 5.32
N GLU A 179 15.55 9.01 4.36
CA GLU A 179 15.31 9.83 3.20
C GLU A 179 13.83 9.78 2.83
N TYR A 180 13.34 10.85 2.19
CA TYR A 180 11.95 10.95 1.73
C TYR A 180 11.89 11.49 0.32
N PHE A 181 11.16 10.81 -0.56
CA PHE A 181 11.08 11.13 -1.98
C PHE A 181 9.64 11.30 -2.45
N ASP A 182 9.44 12.28 -3.29
CA ASP A 182 8.16 12.42 -4.01
C ASP A 182 8.00 11.34 -5.09
N ARG A 183 9.13 10.84 -5.62
CA ARG A 183 9.18 9.85 -6.70
C ARG A 183 10.41 8.96 -6.55
N MET A 184 10.31 7.69 -6.94
CA MET A 184 11.42 6.75 -6.82
C MET A 184 12.57 7.03 -7.79
N ASP A 185 12.31 7.62 -8.95
CA ASP A 185 13.37 8.04 -9.87
C ASP A 185 14.27 9.16 -9.30
N ALA A 186 13.76 9.97 -8.36
CA ALA A 186 14.58 10.96 -7.66
C ALA A 186 15.63 10.29 -6.76
N TRP A 187 15.24 9.23 -6.04
CA TRP A 187 16.19 8.43 -5.27
C TRP A 187 17.20 7.75 -6.18
N LEU A 188 16.76 7.10 -7.24
CA LEU A 188 17.63 6.40 -8.19
C LEU A 188 18.69 7.33 -8.80
N ALA A 189 18.33 8.57 -9.12
CA ALA A 189 19.26 9.55 -9.68
C ALA A 189 20.41 9.92 -8.73
N GLY A 190 20.21 9.81 -7.41
CA GLY A 190 21.25 10.04 -6.40
C GLY A 190 22.16 8.83 -6.13
N HIS A 191 21.80 7.65 -6.66
CA HIS A 191 22.48 6.37 -6.36
C HIS A 191 23.07 5.68 -7.60
N LYS A 192 22.82 6.21 -8.80
CA LYS A 192 23.51 5.89 -10.05
C LYS A 192 24.74 6.76 -10.23
#